data_d908b2875d38c12608f0fde7eb2dd97b
#
_entry.id   d908b2875d38c12608f0fde7eb2dd97b
#
_cell.length_a   1.000
_cell.length_b   1.000
_cell.length_c   1.000
_cell.angle_alpha   90.00
_cell.angle_beta   90.00
_cell.angle_gamma   90.00
#
_symmetry.space_group_name_H-M   'P 1'
#
loop_
_entity.id
_entity.type
_entity.pdbx_description
1 polymer ?
#
loop_
_entity_poly.entity_id
_entity_poly.type
_entity_poly.pdbx_seq_one_letter_code
_entity_poly.pdbx_strand_id
1 'polypeptide(L)'
;MGAGESSSEKEEYDFANTGAEEGMVRLFINIGKKDKIKPGDILGAIAGESGMPGRLVGAIDMFDKYTFVEVPGEYGKEVLNAMKHAKIKGKTVNMEPANQK
;
A
#
# COMPACT_ATOMS: atom_id res chain seq x y z
N MET A 1 -12.02 9.90 19.77
CA MET A 1 -11.73 10.07 19.47
C MET A 1 -11.06 10.07 19.11
N GLY A 2 -11.12 9.99 18.84
CA GLY A 2 -10.50 10.11 18.37
C GLY A 2 -9.93 10.13 17.86
N ALA A 3 -9.83 10.01 17.63
CA ALA A 3 -9.21 10.03 17.11
C ALA A 3 -8.68 10.41 16.64
N GLY A 4 -8.63 10.51 16.56
CA GLY A 4 -7.98 10.85 16.05
C GLY A 4 -7.67 11.26 15.54
N GLU A 5 -7.65 11.43 15.53
CA GLU A 5 -7.24 11.83 15.11
C GLU A 5 -6.68 12.21 14.61
N SER A 6 -6.70 12.19 14.50
CA SER A 6 -6.12 12.42 14.03
C SER A 6 -5.53 12.96 13.65
N SER A 7 -5.51 13.29 13.45
CA SER A 7 -4.96 13.90 13.16
C SER A 7 -3.86 14.10 12.89
N SER A 8 -3.35 14.16 13.02
CA SER A 8 -2.19 14.31 12.88
C SER A 8 -1.63 13.80 11.81
N GLU A 9 -1.93 13.03 11.57
CA GLU A 9 -1.42 12.46 10.74
C GLU A 9 -1.25 12.94 9.60
N LYS A 10 -1.56 13.62 9.27
CA LYS A 10 -1.50 14.01 8.11
C LYS A 10 -0.34 14.54 7.73
N GLU A 11 0.66 14.44 8.28
CA GLU A 11 1.70 15.09 7.90
C GLU A 11 2.28 14.82 6.65
N GLU A 12 2.73 13.72 6.29
CA GLU A 12 3.44 13.48 5.06
C GLU A 12 2.57 13.01 3.98
N TYR A 13 1.62 12.18 4.30
CA TYR A 13 0.74 11.60 3.31
C TYR A 13 -0.67 11.87 3.74
N ASP A 14 -1.53 12.13 2.79
CA ASP A 14 -2.93 12.39 3.07
C ASP A 14 -3.70 11.10 2.95
N PHE A 15 -3.52 10.23 3.92
CA PHE A 15 -4.18 8.94 3.89
C PHE A 15 -5.69 9.05 4.03
N ALA A 16 -6.19 10.15 4.55
CA ALA A 16 -7.63 10.30 4.74
C ALA A 16 -8.37 10.35 3.42
N ASN A 17 -7.69 10.67 2.33
CA ASN A 17 -8.34 10.81 1.04
C ASN A 17 -8.02 9.66 0.09
N THR A 18 -7.67 8.50 0.61
CA THR A 18 -7.32 7.39 -0.28
C THR A 18 -8.51 6.56 -0.68
N GLY A 19 -9.66 6.73 -0.02
CA GLY A 19 -10.82 5.92 -0.36
C GLY A 19 -10.83 4.54 0.28
N ALA A 20 -9.91 4.27 1.18
CA ALA A 20 -9.85 2.97 1.83
C ALA A 20 -10.83 2.90 2.99
N GLU A 21 -11.05 1.71 3.50
CA GLU A 21 -11.90 1.54 4.65
C GLU A 21 -11.32 2.25 5.85
N GLU A 22 -12.18 2.51 6.81
CA GLU A 22 -11.76 3.17 8.04
C GLU A 22 -10.61 2.39 8.68
N GLY A 23 -9.57 3.08 9.08
CA GLY A 23 -8.41 2.45 9.67
C GLY A 23 -7.41 1.89 8.68
N MET A 24 -7.77 1.88 7.40
CA MET A 24 -6.90 1.39 6.35
C MET A 24 -6.51 2.53 5.43
N VAL A 25 -5.39 2.36 4.75
CA VAL A 25 -5.00 3.32 3.72
C VAL A 25 -4.78 2.55 2.43
N ARG A 26 -5.06 3.20 1.32
CA ARG A 26 -4.90 2.57 0.01
C ARG A 26 -3.65 3.08 -0.66
N LEU A 27 -2.86 2.16 -1.16
CA LEU A 27 -1.59 2.49 -1.79
C LEU A 27 -1.61 2.05 -3.24
N PHE A 28 -0.93 2.83 -4.07
CA PHE A 28 -0.83 2.57 -5.50
C PHE A 28 0.53 1.98 -5.82
N ILE A 29 0.54 0.93 -6.64
CA ILE A 29 1.77 0.32 -7.09
C ILE A 29 1.76 0.34 -8.60
N ASN A 30 2.87 0.68 -9.21
CA ASN A 30 2.96 0.89 -10.65
C ASN A 30 3.13 -0.38 -11.49
N ILE A 31 2.75 -1.53 -10.95
CA ILE A 31 2.79 -2.77 -11.71
C ILE A 31 1.45 -3.47 -11.57
N GLY A 32 1.13 -4.31 -12.51
CA GLY A 32 -0.15 -4.99 -12.51
C GLY A 32 -0.11 -6.28 -13.29
N LYS A 33 -1.27 -6.69 -13.79
CA LYS A 33 -1.38 -7.98 -14.46
C LYS A 33 -0.47 -8.12 -15.65
N LYS A 34 -0.21 -7.05 -16.36
CA LYS A 34 0.66 -7.11 -17.52
C LYS A 34 2.07 -7.51 -17.17
N ASP A 35 2.46 -7.32 -15.94
CA ASP A 35 3.78 -7.68 -15.48
C ASP A 35 3.83 -9.11 -14.97
N LYS A 36 2.75 -9.85 -15.17
CA LYS A 36 2.66 -11.26 -14.81
C LYS A 36 2.84 -11.49 -13.32
N ILE A 37 2.32 -10.58 -12.52
CA ILE A 37 2.37 -10.74 -11.08
C ILE A 37 0.98 -11.09 -10.58
N LYS A 38 0.94 -11.69 -9.42
CA LYS A 38 -0.29 -12.12 -8.80
C LYS A 38 -0.44 -11.43 -7.46
N PRO A 39 -1.64 -11.42 -6.88
CA PRO A 39 -1.83 -10.80 -5.57
C PRO A 39 -0.85 -11.34 -4.52
N GLY A 40 -0.56 -12.64 -4.57
CA GLY A 40 0.37 -13.22 -3.62
C GLY A 40 1.78 -12.65 -3.73
N ASP A 41 2.18 -12.28 -4.96
CA ASP A 41 3.51 -11.68 -5.14
C ASP A 41 3.58 -10.32 -4.44
N ILE A 42 2.49 -9.55 -4.54
CA ILE A 42 2.45 -8.24 -3.90
C ILE A 42 2.38 -8.40 -2.40
N LEU A 43 1.55 -9.31 -1.92
CA LEU A 43 1.44 -9.56 -0.49
C LEU A 43 2.78 -9.98 0.09
N GLY A 44 3.46 -10.91 -0.58
CA GLY A 44 4.74 -11.38 -0.12
C GLY A 44 5.79 -10.30 -0.09
N ALA A 45 5.80 -9.43 -1.10
CA ALA A 45 6.77 -8.35 -1.14
C ALA A 45 6.51 -7.35 -0.01
N ILE A 46 5.26 -6.98 0.20
CA ILE A 46 4.94 -6.03 1.25
C ILE A 46 5.32 -6.58 2.61
N ALA A 47 4.92 -7.81 2.89
CA ALA A 47 5.22 -8.40 4.18
C ALA A 47 6.72 -8.61 4.36
N GLY A 48 7.38 -9.07 3.31
CA GLY A 48 8.81 -9.35 3.39
C GLY A 48 9.65 -8.12 3.54
N GLU A 49 9.32 -7.05 2.82
CA GLU A 49 10.14 -5.84 2.85
C GLU A 49 9.86 -4.98 4.07
N SER A 50 8.60 -4.89 4.47
CA SER A 50 8.24 -4.02 5.59
C SER A 50 8.22 -4.73 6.93
N GLY A 51 8.13 -6.04 6.90
CA GLY A 51 8.05 -6.80 8.14
C GLY A 51 6.67 -6.84 8.77
N MET A 52 5.67 -6.24 8.14
CA MET A 52 4.34 -6.27 8.71
C MET A 52 3.72 -7.65 8.50
N PRO A 53 2.81 -8.06 9.39
CA PRO A 53 2.15 -9.36 9.21
C PRO A 53 1.32 -9.35 7.93
N GLY A 54 1.53 -10.35 7.10
CA GLY A 54 0.81 -10.41 5.83
C GLY A 54 -0.70 -10.46 5.99
N ARG A 55 -1.17 -11.06 7.08
CA ARG A 55 -2.60 -11.19 7.30
C ARG A 55 -3.29 -9.85 7.50
N LEU A 56 -2.51 -8.80 7.75
CA LEU A 56 -3.10 -7.49 7.95
C LEU A 56 -3.27 -6.71 6.65
N VAL A 57 -2.72 -7.21 5.57
CA VAL A 57 -2.92 -6.58 4.27
C VAL A 57 -4.37 -6.81 3.86
N GLY A 58 -5.04 -5.75 3.49
CA GLY A 58 -6.45 -5.83 3.11
C GLY A 58 -6.63 -6.15 1.65
N ALA A 59 -7.53 -5.43 1.00
CA ALA A 59 -7.86 -5.72 -0.40
C ALA A 59 -6.68 -5.44 -1.31
N ILE A 60 -6.52 -6.28 -2.32
CA ILE A 60 -5.55 -6.06 -3.37
C ILE A 60 -6.32 -6.06 -4.68
N ASP A 61 -6.42 -4.90 -5.30
CA ASP A 61 -7.15 -4.74 -6.56
C ASP A 61 -6.16 -4.59 -7.69
N MET A 62 -6.02 -5.61 -8.50
CA MET A 62 -5.05 -5.60 -9.57
C MET A 62 -5.69 -5.19 -10.88
N PHE A 63 -5.04 -4.26 -11.56
CA PHE A 63 -5.45 -3.84 -12.89
C PHE A 63 -4.32 -4.18 -13.86
N ASP A 64 -4.49 -3.88 -15.12
CA ASP A 64 -3.49 -4.27 -16.10
C ASP A 64 -2.12 -3.69 -15.84
N LYS A 65 -2.06 -2.40 -15.53
CA LYS A 65 -0.79 -1.71 -15.41
C LYS A 65 -0.46 -1.25 -14.00
N TYR A 66 -1.38 -1.40 -13.09
CA TYR A 66 -1.17 -0.91 -11.73
C TYR A 66 -2.02 -1.71 -10.77
N THR A 67 -1.78 -1.53 -9.50
CA THR A 67 -2.48 -2.25 -8.45
C THR A 67 -2.70 -1.34 -7.28
N PHE A 68 -3.84 -1.49 -6.62
CA PHE A 68 -4.10 -0.83 -5.36
C PHE A 68 -4.08 -1.86 -4.27
N VAL A 69 -3.49 -1.53 -3.12
CA VAL A 69 -3.45 -2.42 -1.98
C VAL A 69 -3.77 -1.62 -0.74
N GLU A 70 -4.52 -2.24 0.18
CA GLU A 70 -4.89 -1.56 1.42
C GLU A 70 -4.11 -2.18 2.56
N VAL A 71 -3.57 -1.33 3.43
CA VAL A 71 -2.86 -1.76 4.62
C VAL A 71 -3.34 -0.92 5.78
N PRO A 72 -3.19 -1.41 7.02
CA PRO A 72 -3.57 -0.59 8.17
C PRO A 72 -2.79 0.71 8.18
N GLY A 73 -3.46 1.79 8.56
CA GLY A 73 -2.83 3.10 8.55
C GLY A 73 -1.55 3.18 9.33
N GLU A 74 -1.45 2.41 10.42
CA GLU A 74 -0.25 2.44 11.23
C GLU A 74 0.96 1.87 10.50
N TYR A 75 0.75 1.09 9.45
CA TYR A 75 1.85 0.55 8.66
C TYR A 75 2.06 1.27 7.35
N GLY A 76 1.18 2.22 7.02
CA GLY A 76 1.25 2.86 5.71
C GLY A 76 2.59 3.46 5.37
N LYS A 77 3.13 4.26 6.29
CA LYS A 77 4.40 4.92 6.04
C LYS A 77 5.54 3.92 5.99
N GLU A 78 5.50 2.94 6.87
CA GLU A 78 6.54 1.93 6.90
C GLU A 78 6.57 1.13 5.61
N VAL A 79 5.38 0.76 5.11
CA VAL A 79 5.29 0.04 3.85
C VAL A 79 5.81 0.89 2.71
N LEU A 80 5.44 2.16 2.67
CA LEU A 80 5.92 3.04 1.61
C LEU A 80 7.44 3.14 1.60
N ASN A 81 8.03 3.29 2.77
CA ASN A 81 9.48 3.36 2.85
C ASN A 81 10.14 2.05 2.44
N ALA A 82 9.60 0.95 2.90
CA ALA A 82 10.19 -0.35 2.60
C ALA A 82 10.11 -0.68 1.12
N MET A 83 9.03 -0.25 0.47
CA MET A 83 8.82 -0.60 -0.92
C MET A 83 9.48 0.35 -1.91
N LYS A 84 10.14 1.39 -1.42
CA LYS A 84 10.78 2.34 -2.32
C LYS A 84 11.81 1.71 -3.23
N HIS A 85 12.53 0.73 -2.73
CA HIS A 85 13.57 0.09 -3.51
C HIS A 85 13.30 -1.39 -3.72
N ALA A 86 12.07 -1.78 -3.51
CA ALA A 86 11.73 -3.20 -3.62
C ALA A 86 11.56 -3.59 -5.07
N LYS A 87 11.68 -4.87 -5.32
CA LYS A 87 11.42 -5.42 -6.64
C LYS A 87 10.46 -6.58 -6.50
N ILE A 88 9.60 -6.72 -7.48
CA ILE A 88 8.70 -7.85 -7.56
C ILE A 88 8.94 -8.51 -8.90
N LYS A 89 9.37 -9.76 -8.86
CA LYS A 89 9.69 -10.52 -10.06
C LYS A 89 10.68 -9.76 -10.93
N GLY A 90 11.66 -9.15 -10.28
CA GLY A 90 12.73 -8.47 -11.00
C GLY A 90 12.41 -7.06 -11.46
N LYS A 91 11.19 -6.60 -11.23
CA LYS A 91 10.83 -5.25 -11.64
C LYS A 91 10.81 -4.32 -10.46
N THR A 92 11.44 -3.17 -10.62
CA THR A 92 11.44 -2.15 -9.60
C THR A 92 10.04 -1.58 -9.47
N VAL A 93 9.55 -1.47 -8.24
CA VAL A 93 8.21 -0.94 -8.01
C VAL A 93 8.27 0.41 -7.36
N ASN A 94 7.25 1.19 -7.65
CA ASN A 94 7.03 2.48 -7.03
C ASN A 94 5.71 2.40 -6.31
N MET A 95 5.69 2.81 -5.05
CA MET A 95 4.47 2.78 -4.28
C MET A 95 4.21 4.16 -3.71
N GLU A 96 2.96 4.59 -3.77
CA GLU A 96 2.60 5.89 -3.24
C GLU A 96 1.16 5.85 -2.78
N PRO A 97 0.73 6.81 -1.95
CA PRO A 97 -0.67 6.84 -1.53
C PRO A 97 -1.57 7.04 -2.73
N ALA A 98 -2.66 6.30 -2.75
CA ALA A 98 -3.62 6.40 -3.85
C ALA A 98 -4.65 7.46 -3.51
N ASN A 99 -4.29 8.70 -3.72
CA ASN A 99 -5.18 9.80 -3.40
C ASN A 99 -6.37 9.87 -4.29
N GLN A 100 -7.51 10.15 -3.69
CA GLN A 100 -8.71 10.32 -4.44
C GLN A 100 -8.93 11.77 -4.64
N LYS A 101 -8.58 12.32 -5.70
CA LYS A 101 -8.75 13.73 -5.84
C LYS A 101 -9.89 14.09 -6.70
#